data_c3ace0a9eb21fa1e7678c1e44655ab4c
#
_entry.id   c3ace0a9eb21fa1e7678c1e44655ab4c
#
_cell.length_a   1.000
_cell.length_b   1.000
_cell.length_c   1.000
_cell.angle_alpha   90.00
_cell.angle_beta   90.00
_cell.angle_gamma   90.00
#
_symmetry.space_group_name_H-M   'P 1'
#
loop_
_entity.id
_entity.type
_entity.pdbx_description
1 polymer ?
#
loop_
_entity_poly.entity_id
_entity_poly.type
_entity_poly.pdbx_seq_one_letter_code
_entity_poly.pdbx_strand_id
1 'polypeptide(L)'
;PIYVACFTGDFSEANARQFRYEFFREVMEKTSSTALVTAHHADDQVETIFMRLIRGVRLHHLSAIKERQIFDKGELIRPLLSFYKKDFPEIEHFEDSTNKENHYLRNRIRNLYLPQLEKENVQVKKAILEFGKEVSDYQIVLAELSQAVDVEDLTQFLSFSEATQRALLQQYLSRFADLNVTREQFQEIHHILKTKSQYRHNIKNGYELIKEYQHFQIGKIRPKSDEKSSECVLNYQNQVHYEGFLFSFGIPLKGENVQQINVSRETSLILRHRQPGDYLIINGHRKKVRRLFIDLKIPAEKRKNAIIVEQFGQIYSILGIELSDLSI
;
A
#
# COMPACT_ATOMS: atom_id res chain seq x y z
N PRO A 1 0.20 -40.94 2.03
CA PRO A 1 -1.22 -40.73 2.32
C PRO A 1 -1.89 -39.96 1.16
N ILE A 2 -3.16 -40.27 0.88
CA ILE A 2 -4.00 -39.59 -0.10
C ILE A 2 -5.00 -38.74 0.68
N TYR A 3 -5.16 -37.49 0.31
CA TYR A 3 -6.14 -36.57 0.87
C TYR A 3 -7.18 -36.25 -0.19
N VAL A 4 -8.46 -36.27 0.16
CA VAL A 4 -9.58 -36.00 -0.75
C VAL A 4 -10.53 -35.04 -0.10
N ALA A 5 -11.02 -34.07 -0.88
CA ALA A 5 -12.10 -33.18 -0.50
C ALA A 5 -13.11 -33.06 -1.65
N CYS A 6 -14.38 -32.86 -1.31
CA CYS A 6 -15.45 -32.70 -2.28
C CYS A 6 -15.95 -31.26 -2.23
N PHE A 7 -16.00 -30.59 -3.39
CA PHE A 7 -16.58 -29.27 -3.53
C PHE A 7 -18.11 -29.38 -3.64
N THR A 8 -18.84 -28.69 -2.77
CA THR A 8 -20.32 -28.76 -2.66
C THR A 8 -21.03 -27.43 -2.95
N GLY A 9 -20.32 -26.41 -3.41
CA GLY A 9 -20.88 -25.10 -3.71
C GLY A 9 -21.27 -24.90 -5.18
N ASP A 10 -21.78 -23.70 -5.49
CA ASP A 10 -22.02 -23.28 -6.85
C ASP A 10 -20.74 -23.28 -7.67
N PHE A 11 -20.72 -24.09 -8.73
CA PHE A 11 -19.51 -24.30 -9.52
C PHE A 11 -19.17 -23.08 -10.37
N SER A 12 -18.09 -22.40 -10.01
CA SER A 12 -17.38 -21.45 -10.88
C SER A 12 -15.88 -21.74 -10.84
N GLU A 13 -15.15 -21.39 -11.90
CA GLU A 13 -13.69 -21.56 -11.93
C GLU A 13 -13.00 -20.87 -10.73
N ALA A 14 -13.51 -19.71 -10.34
CA ALA A 14 -13.00 -18.95 -9.19
C ALA A 14 -13.25 -19.68 -7.87
N ASN A 15 -14.47 -20.15 -7.63
CA ASN A 15 -14.84 -20.86 -6.40
C ASN A 15 -14.12 -22.20 -6.28
N ALA A 16 -14.04 -22.95 -7.37
CA ALA A 16 -13.31 -24.23 -7.41
C ALA A 16 -11.80 -24.01 -7.17
N ARG A 17 -11.23 -22.91 -7.69
CA ARG A 17 -9.85 -22.54 -7.43
C ARG A 17 -9.64 -22.17 -5.96
N GLN A 18 -10.50 -21.35 -5.38
CA GLN A 18 -10.43 -20.95 -3.97
C GLN A 18 -10.49 -22.16 -3.06
N PHE A 19 -11.50 -23.01 -3.23
CA PHE A 19 -11.65 -24.27 -2.49
C PHE A 19 -10.39 -25.15 -2.56
N ARG A 20 -9.81 -25.32 -3.77
CA ARG A 20 -8.57 -26.10 -3.96
C ARG A 20 -7.41 -25.54 -3.15
N TYR A 21 -7.24 -24.20 -3.13
CA TYR A 21 -6.14 -23.60 -2.39
C TYR A 21 -6.36 -23.61 -0.87
N GLU A 22 -7.61 -23.54 -0.41
CA GLU A 22 -7.98 -23.73 1.00
C GLU A 22 -7.67 -25.15 1.44
N PHE A 23 -8.09 -26.14 0.67
CA PHE A 23 -7.77 -27.55 0.91
C PHE A 23 -6.25 -27.81 0.95
N PHE A 24 -5.49 -27.18 0.06
CA PHE A 24 -4.03 -27.32 0.09
C PHE A 24 -3.43 -26.77 1.40
N ARG A 25 -3.93 -25.66 1.93
CA ARG A 25 -3.49 -25.12 3.23
C ARG A 25 -3.77 -26.10 4.36
N GLU A 26 -4.98 -26.63 4.42
CA GLU A 26 -5.39 -27.61 5.43
C GLU A 26 -4.48 -28.86 5.41
N VAL A 27 -4.20 -29.38 4.21
CA VAL A 27 -3.32 -30.55 4.06
C VAL A 27 -1.89 -30.22 4.47
N MET A 28 -1.36 -29.06 4.07
CA MET A 28 -0.01 -28.63 4.47
C MET A 28 0.10 -28.47 5.99
N GLU A 29 -0.89 -27.89 6.63
CA GLU A 29 -0.91 -27.75 8.09
C GLU A 29 -0.98 -29.11 8.77
N LYS A 30 -1.88 -30.00 8.34
CA LYS A 30 -2.04 -31.37 8.87
C LYS A 30 -0.79 -32.23 8.72
N THR A 31 -0.03 -32.02 7.66
CA THR A 31 1.19 -32.79 7.36
C THR A 31 2.47 -32.09 7.80
N SER A 32 2.38 -30.87 8.34
CA SER A 32 3.52 -30.00 8.63
C SER A 32 4.44 -29.79 7.42
N SER A 33 3.86 -29.79 6.21
CA SER A 33 4.63 -29.63 4.96
C SER A 33 4.97 -28.18 4.74
N THR A 34 6.22 -27.91 4.35
CA THR A 34 6.73 -26.55 4.04
C THR A 34 6.71 -26.23 2.55
N ALA A 35 6.32 -27.20 1.70
CA ALA A 35 6.24 -27.00 0.26
C ALA A 35 5.01 -27.69 -0.34
N LEU A 36 4.37 -26.97 -1.27
CA LEU A 36 3.32 -27.48 -2.15
C LEU A 36 3.87 -27.51 -3.57
N VAL A 37 3.87 -28.67 -4.21
CA VAL A 37 4.29 -28.82 -5.60
C VAL A 37 3.07 -28.97 -6.50
N THR A 38 3.04 -28.24 -7.61
CA THR A 38 1.97 -28.37 -8.62
C THR A 38 2.55 -28.60 -10.01
N ALA A 39 1.83 -29.35 -10.84
CA ALA A 39 2.24 -29.77 -12.18
C ALA A 39 1.90 -28.73 -13.27
N HIS A 40 1.95 -27.42 -12.95
CA HIS A 40 1.80 -26.40 -13.98
C HIS A 40 3.00 -26.44 -14.94
N HIS A 41 2.74 -26.34 -16.24
CA HIS A 41 3.73 -26.45 -17.30
C HIS A 41 3.71 -25.22 -18.23
N ALA A 42 4.57 -25.19 -19.26
CA ALA A 42 4.72 -24.05 -20.17
C ALA A 42 3.41 -23.66 -20.87
N ASP A 43 2.60 -24.62 -21.29
CA ASP A 43 1.29 -24.30 -21.92
C ASP A 43 0.35 -23.59 -20.94
N ASP A 44 0.37 -23.93 -19.63
CA ASP A 44 -0.41 -23.20 -18.62
C ASP A 44 0.04 -21.73 -18.48
N GLN A 45 1.35 -21.47 -18.66
CA GLN A 45 1.86 -20.09 -18.69
C GLN A 45 1.34 -19.33 -19.89
N VAL A 46 1.45 -19.93 -21.09
CA VAL A 46 0.93 -19.35 -22.34
C VAL A 46 -0.55 -19.00 -22.20
N GLU A 47 -1.37 -19.96 -21.75
CA GLU A 47 -2.80 -19.77 -21.52
C GLU A 47 -3.06 -18.60 -20.54
N THR A 48 -2.31 -18.56 -19.44
CA THR A 48 -2.48 -17.52 -18.40
C THR A 48 -2.12 -16.13 -18.92
N ILE A 49 -1.00 -15.98 -19.64
CA ILE A 49 -0.58 -14.70 -20.21
C ILE A 49 -1.60 -14.25 -21.25
N PHE A 50 -1.99 -15.15 -22.15
CA PHE A 50 -2.95 -14.84 -23.22
C PHE A 50 -4.34 -14.49 -22.68
N MET A 51 -4.82 -15.20 -21.66
CA MET A 51 -6.07 -14.91 -20.97
C MET A 51 -6.03 -13.52 -20.30
N ARG A 52 -4.90 -13.14 -19.69
CA ARG A 52 -4.69 -11.82 -19.11
C ARG A 52 -4.70 -10.71 -20.16
N LEU A 53 -4.08 -10.94 -21.33
CA LEU A 53 -4.11 -10.02 -22.48
C LEU A 53 -5.55 -9.79 -22.95
N ILE A 54 -6.33 -10.86 -23.17
CA ILE A 54 -7.74 -10.77 -23.59
C ILE A 54 -8.58 -9.97 -22.57
N ARG A 55 -8.30 -10.13 -21.27
CA ARG A 55 -8.98 -9.39 -20.21
C ARG A 55 -8.54 -7.93 -20.09
N GLY A 56 -7.55 -7.49 -20.84
CA GLY A 56 -7.05 -6.10 -20.83
C GLY A 56 -6.40 -5.72 -19.51
N VAL A 57 -5.78 -6.66 -18.79
CA VAL A 57 -5.09 -6.36 -17.53
C VAL A 57 -3.89 -5.45 -17.77
N ARG A 58 -3.45 -4.76 -16.73
CA ARG A 58 -2.27 -3.90 -16.79
C ARG A 58 -0.99 -4.72 -16.97
N LEU A 59 0.05 -4.09 -17.51
CA LEU A 59 1.34 -4.71 -17.80
C LEU A 59 1.90 -5.52 -16.62
N HIS A 60 1.84 -4.99 -15.40
CA HIS A 60 2.35 -5.68 -14.21
C HIS A 60 1.59 -6.99 -13.84
N HIS A 61 0.43 -7.24 -14.44
CA HIS A 61 -0.29 -8.51 -14.30
C HIS A 61 -0.04 -9.45 -15.48
N LEU A 62 0.69 -9.02 -16.52
CA LEU A 62 1.01 -9.85 -17.68
C LEU A 62 2.23 -10.75 -17.49
N SER A 63 2.94 -10.63 -16.38
CA SER A 63 4.08 -11.50 -16.07
C SER A 63 3.69 -12.97 -16.07
N ALA A 64 4.67 -13.82 -16.33
CA ALA A 64 4.51 -15.27 -16.27
C ALA A 64 4.11 -15.79 -14.87
N ILE A 65 3.66 -17.03 -14.78
CA ILE A 65 3.44 -17.71 -13.50
C ILE A 65 4.80 -17.90 -12.84
N LYS A 66 4.93 -17.51 -11.57
CA LYS A 66 6.19 -17.68 -10.82
C LYS A 66 6.46 -19.16 -10.55
N GLU A 67 7.69 -19.57 -10.76
CA GLU A 67 8.14 -20.92 -10.44
C GLU A 67 8.04 -21.20 -8.94
N ARG A 68 8.42 -20.22 -8.13
CA ARG A 68 8.28 -20.27 -6.66
C ARG A 68 7.56 -19.04 -6.15
N GLN A 69 6.70 -19.25 -5.17
CA GLN A 69 6.04 -18.14 -4.46
C GLN A 69 5.70 -18.54 -3.03
N ILE A 70 5.68 -17.57 -2.14
CA ILE A 70 5.20 -17.78 -0.77
C ILE A 70 3.76 -18.26 -0.81
N PHE A 71 3.45 -19.30 -0.07
CA PHE A 71 2.12 -19.86 0.09
C PHE A 71 1.91 -20.26 1.54
N ASP A 72 1.05 -19.51 2.23
CA ASP A 72 0.80 -19.65 3.66
C ASP A 72 2.11 -19.62 4.49
N LYS A 73 2.43 -20.65 5.24
CA LYS A 73 3.65 -20.82 6.05
C LYS A 73 4.81 -21.49 5.29
N GLY A 74 4.65 -21.69 3.98
CA GLY A 74 5.61 -22.41 3.14
C GLY A 74 5.70 -21.83 1.72
N GLU A 75 6.06 -22.67 0.76
CA GLU A 75 6.24 -22.30 -0.64
C GLU A 75 5.35 -23.14 -1.57
N LEU A 76 4.84 -22.50 -2.61
CA LEU A 76 4.26 -23.18 -3.77
C LEU A 76 5.30 -23.21 -4.89
N ILE A 77 5.66 -24.43 -5.32
CA ILE A 77 6.70 -24.72 -6.30
C ILE A 77 6.08 -25.33 -7.56
N ARG A 78 6.54 -24.90 -8.73
CA ARG A 78 6.07 -25.37 -10.06
C ARG A 78 7.27 -25.76 -10.91
N PRO A 79 7.82 -26.95 -10.71
CA PRO A 79 9.08 -27.35 -11.37
C PRO A 79 8.94 -27.59 -12.86
N LEU A 80 7.72 -27.75 -13.37
CA LEU A 80 7.47 -28.11 -14.78
C LEU A 80 7.19 -26.91 -15.69
N LEU A 81 7.31 -25.66 -15.19
CA LEU A 81 6.99 -24.47 -15.96
C LEU A 81 7.85 -24.24 -17.20
N SER A 82 9.02 -24.85 -17.28
CA SER A 82 9.93 -24.75 -18.42
C SER A 82 9.64 -25.80 -19.53
N PHE A 83 8.77 -26.77 -19.28
CA PHE A 83 8.48 -27.86 -20.19
C PHE A 83 7.08 -27.72 -20.79
N TYR A 84 6.95 -28.01 -22.07
CA TYR A 84 5.62 -28.12 -22.70
C TYR A 84 4.99 -29.49 -22.41
N LYS A 85 3.66 -29.58 -22.45
CA LYS A 85 2.94 -30.85 -22.26
C LYS A 85 3.45 -31.94 -23.20
N LYS A 86 3.79 -31.60 -24.45
CA LYS A 86 4.34 -32.53 -25.46
C LYS A 86 5.72 -33.09 -25.13
N ASP A 87 6.45 -32.48 -24.21
CA ASP A 87 7.80 -32.89 -23.82
C ASP A 87 7.77 -34.00 -22.75
N PHE A 88 6.58 -34.29 -22.19
CA PHE A 88 6.39 -35.37 -21.22
C PHE A 88 6.12 -36.69 -21.92
N PRO A 89 6.60 -37.81 -21.34
CA PRO A 89 6.24 -39.16 -21.84
C PRO A 89 4.71 -39.35 -21.72
N GLU A 90 4.16 -40.16 -22.63
CA GLU A 90 2.77 -40.56 -22.51
C GLU A 90 2.63 -41.47 -21.29
N ILE A 91 1.93 -40.99 -20.29
CA ILE A 91 1.60 -41.71 -19.07
C ILE A 91 0.08 -41.86 -19.04
N GLU A 92 -0.40 -43.05 -18.72
CA GLU A 92 -1.82 -43.31 -18.51
C GLU A 92 -2.35 -42.37 -17.41
N HIS A 93 -3.34 -41.57 -17.73
CA HIS A 93 -3.92 -40.59 -16.81
C HIS A 93 -5.42 -40.40 -17.10
N PHE A 94 -6.14 -39.99 -16.08
CA PHE A 94 -7.55 -39.60 -16.23
C PHE A 94 -7.64 -38.18 -16.83
N GLU A 95 -8.35 -38.08 -17.96
CA GLU A 95 -8.70 -36.76 -18.51
C GLU A 95 -10.05 -36.31 -17.97
N ASP A 96 -10.09 -35.09 -17.45
CA ASP A 96 -11.33 -34.41 -17.09
C ASP A 96 -12.08 -34.08 -18.40
N SER A 97 -13.29 -34.64 -18.55
CA SER A 97 -14.12 -34.43 -19.74
C SER A 97 -14.44 -32.97 -20.02
N THR A 98 -14.50 -32.14 -18.97
CA THR A 98 -14.76 -30.68 -19.09
C THR A 98 -13.63 -29.93 -19.81
N ASN A 99 -12.43 -30.49 -19.92
CA ASN A 99 -11.32 -29.91 -20.69
C ASN A 99 -11.62 -29.79 -22.20
N LYS A 100 -12.51 -30.64 -22.72
CA LYS A 100 -12.94 -30.62 -24.13
C LYS A 100 -14.04 -29.61 -24.43
N GLU A 101 -14.69 -29.09 -23.38
CA GLU A 101 -15.76 -28.11 -23.50
C GLU A 101 -15.20 -26.70 -23.67
N ASN A 102 -15.72 -25.96 -24.66
CA ASN A 102 -15.29 -24.59 -24.92
C ASN A 102 -16.09 -23.54 -24.12
N HIS A 103 -16.72 -23.96 -23.02
CA HIS A 103 -17.51 -23.04 -22.18
C HIS A 103 -16.62 -22.01 -21.50
N TYR A 104 -15.50 -22.42 -20.95
CA TYR A 104 -14.56 -21.54 -20.26
C TYR A 104 -13.57 -20.86 -21.19
N LEU A 105 -13.20 -19.60 -20.91
CA LEU A 105 -12.22 -18.84 -21.69
C LEU A 105 -10.89 -19.60 -21.84
N ARG A 106 -10.41 -20.25 -20.77
CA ARG A 106 -9.17 -21.02 -20.79
C ARG A 106 -9.22 -22.16 -21.79
N ASN A 107 -10.34 -22.89 -21.83
CA ASN A 107 -10.54 -23.97 -22.78
C ASN A 107 -10.63 -23.45 -24.22
N ARG A 108 -11.30 -22.30 -24.45
CA ARG A 108 -11.31 -21.68 -25.79
C ARG A 108 -9.92 -21.25 -26.25
N ILE A 109 -9.10 -20.72 -25.33
CA ILE A 109 -7.70 -20.38 -25.63
C ILE A 109 -6.93 -21.62 -26.05
N ARG A 110 -7.00 -22.69 -25.26
CA ARG A 110 -6.32 -23.96 -25.51
C ARG A 110 -6.76 -24.63 -26.80
N ASN A 111 -8.07 -24.76 -26.99
CA ASN A 111 -8.65 -25.61 -28.04
C ASN A 111 -8.91 -24.89 -29.35
N LEU A 112 -9.09 -23.56 -29.33
CA LEU A 112 -9.45 -22.78 -30.50
C LEU A 112 -8.41 -21.73 -30.87
N TYR A 113 -8.06 -20.83 -29.93
CA TYR A 113 -7.30 -19.65 -30.30
C TYR A 113 -5.82 -19.95 -30.51
N LEU A 114 -5.18 -20.69 -29.60
CA LEU A 114 -3.77 -21.05 -29.76
C LEU A 114 -3.53 -21.91 -30.99
N PRO A 115 -4.33 -22.96 -31.30
CA PRO A 115 -4.14 -23.71 -32.53
C PRO A 115 -4.31 -22.91 -33.82
N GLN A 116 -5.15 -21.86 -33.82
CA GLN A 116 -5.26 -20.95 -34.97
C GLN A 116 -4.03 -20.06 -35.09
N LEU A 117 -3.55 -19.50 -33.97
CA LEU A 117 -2.36 -18.67 -33.97
C LEU A 117 -1.09 -19.47 -34.34
N GLU A 118 -1.02 -20.74 -33.95
CA GLU A 118 0.09 -21.63 -34.35
C GLU A 118 0.14 -21.91 -35.88
N LYS A 119 -0.98 -21.78 -36.58
CA LYS A 119 -0.99 -21.84 -38.06
C LYS A 119 -0.36 -20.60 -38.69
N GLU A 120 -0.52 -19.42 -38.05
CA GLU A 120 0.09 -18.18 -38.53
C GLU A 120 1.58 -18.10 -38.11
N ASN A 121 1.90 -18.56 -36.89
CA ASN A 121 3.27 -18.61 -36.38
C ASN A 121 3.46 -19.83 -35.49
N VAL A 122 4.22 -20.81 -35.94
CA VAL A 122 4.53 -22.04 -35.20
C VAL A 122 5.20 -21.78 -33.85
N GLN A 123 5.88 -20.63 -33.73
CA GLN A 123 6.58 -20.25 -32.50
C GLN A 123 5.74 -19.31 -31.59
N VAL A 124 4.46 -19.09 -31.85
CA VAL A 124 3.63 -18.15 -31.11
C VAL A 124 3.63 -18.43 -29.59
N LYS A 125 3.58 -19.68 -29.18
CA LYS A 125 3.64 -20.05 -27.75
C LYS A 125 4.97 -19.62 -27.14
N LYS A 126 6.08 -19.83 -27.83
CA LYS A 126 7.41 -19.39 -27.39
C LYS A 126 7.47 -17.87 -27.27
N ALA A 127 6.97 -17.15 -28.28
CA ALA A 127 6.92 -15.69 -28.26
C ALA A 127 6.09 -15.14 -27.09
N ILE A 128 4.95 -15.76 -26.76
CA ILE A 128 4.14 -15.38 -25.59
C ILE A 128 4.89 -15.61 -24.29
N LEU A 129 5.65 -16.71 -24.15
CA LEU A 129 6.47 -16.97 -22.96
C LEU A 129 7.61 -15.97 -22.83
N GLU A 130 8.32 -15.68 -23.91
CA GLU A 130 9.40 -14.67 -23.95
C GLU A 130 8.87 -13.30 -23.55
N PHE A 131 7.73 -12.87 -24.11
CA PHE A 131 7.05 -11.65 -23.70
C PHE A 131 6.73 -11.63 -22.20
N GLY A 132 6.16 -12.73 -21.66
CA GLY A 132 5.86 -12.81 -20.22
C GLY A 132 7.12 -12.74 -19.34
N LYS A 133 8.26 -13.26 -19.82
CA LYS A 133 9.56 -13.17 -19.15
C LYS A 133 10.07 -11.73 -19.17
N GLU A 134 10.09 -11.09 -20.33
CA GLU A 134 10.49 -9.68 -20.45
C GLU A 134 9.68 -8.78 -19.52
N VAL A 135 8.35 -8.97 -19.46
CA VAL A 135 7.51 -8.23 -18.50
C VAL A 135 7.97 -8.47 -17.05
N SER A 136 8.35 -9.70 -16.71
CA SER A 136 8.85 -10.01 -15.37
C SER A 136 10.18 -9.33 -15.08
N ASP A 137 11.08 -9.29 -16.05
CA ASP A 137 12.39 -8.62 -15.93
C ASP A 137 12.22 -7.10 -15.75
N TYR A 138 11.30 -6.47 -16.51
CA TYR A 138 10.96 -5.05 -16.30
C TYR A 138 10.37 -4.78 -14.91
N GLN A 139 9.62 -5.73 -14.34
CA GLN A 139 9.11 -5.58 -12.97
C GLN A 139 10.22 -5.61 -11.93
N ILE A 140 11.25 -6.43 -12.12
CA ILE A 140 12.43 -6.45 -11.24
C ILE A 140 13.13 -5.10 -11.28
N VAL A 141 13.41 -4.57 -12.48
CA VAL A 141 14.03 -3.26 -12.66
C VAL A 141 13.22 -2.15 -11.98
N LEU A 142 11.90 -2.17 -12.14
CA LEU A 142 11.01 -1.20 -11.47
C LEU A 142 11.01 -1.35 -9.95
N ALA A 143 11.10 -2.58 -9.44
CA ALA A 143 11.18 -2.81 -8.00
C ALA A 143 12.49 -2.26 -7.41
N GLU A 144 13.62 -2.49 -8.09
CA GLU A 144 14.93 -1.94 -7.71
C GLU A 144 14.93 -0.40 -7.76
N LEU A 145 14.42 0.20 -8.84
CA LEU A 145 14.27 1.65 -8.95
C LEU A 145 13.42 2.23 -7.83
N SER A 146 12.31 1.56 -7.49
CA SER A 146 11.40 2.03 -6.44
C SER A 146 11.97 1.89 -5.01
N GLN A 147 13.04 1.11 -4.82
CA GLN A 147 13.78 1.07 -3.55
C GLN A 147 14.79 2.21 -3.44
N ALA A 148 15.35 2.66 -4.58
CA ALA A 148 16.31 3.75 -4.63
C ALA A 148 15.65 5.15 -4.58
N VAL A 149 14.31 5.22 -4.76
CA VAL A 149 13.54 6.46 -4.86
C VAL A 149 12.51 6.50 -3.73
N ASP A 150 12.49 7.59 -2.98
CA ASP A 150 11.35 7.87 -2.10
C ASP A 150 10.17 8.35 -2.96
N VAL A 151 9.29 7.40 -3.29
CA VAL A 151 8.10 7.69 -4.11
C VAL A 151 7.12 8.61 -3.39
N GLU A 152 7.13 8.64 -2.06
CA GLU A 152 6.27 9.49 -1.24
C GLU A 152 6.75 10.94 -1.20
N ASP A 153 8.02 11.22 -1.51
CA ASP A 153 8.54 12.57 -1.74
C ASP A 153 8.14 13.07 -3.13
N LEU A 154 7.19 13.99 -3.17
CA LEU A 154 6.68 14.59 -4.41
C LEU A 154 7.73 15.39 -5.19
N THR A 155 8.72 15.96 -4.52
CA THR A 155 9.79 16.69 -5.20
C THR A 155 10.59 15.74 -6.06
N GLN A 156 10.97 14.59 -5.52
CA GLN A 156 11.68 13.54 -6.23
C GLN A 156 10.77 12.87 -7.27
N PHE A 157 9.55 12.49 -6.88
CA PHE A 157 8.59 11.83 -7.76
C PHE A 157 8.26 12.66 -9.01
N LEU A 158 7.99 13.96 -8.85
CA LEU A 158 7.62 14.87 -9.95
C LEU A 158 8.80 15.27 -10.83
N SER A 159 10.04 15.03 -10.41
CA SER A 159 11.24 15.28 -11.24
C SER A 159 11.37 14.27 -12.38
N PHE A 160 10.73 13.12 -12.28
CA PHE A 160 10.76 12.08 -13.31
C PHE A 160 9.81 12.38 -14.47
N SER A 161 10.05 11.72 -15.61
CA SER A 161 9.12 11.74 -16.74
C SER A 161 7.74 11.19 -16.33
N GLU A 162 6.68 11.60 -17.01
CA GLU A 162 5.32 11.06 -16.72
C GLU A 162 5.24 9.54 -16.85
N ALA A 163 6.00 8.93 -17.76
CA ALA A 163 6.07 7.48 -17.89
C ALA A 163 6.66 6.84 -16.64
N THR A 164 7.78 7.38 -16.14
CA THR A 164 8.42 6.92 -14.91
C THR A 164 7.52 7.13 -13.68
N GLN A 165 6.89 8.31 -13.57
CA GLN A 165 5.92 8.59 -12.50
C GLN A 165 4.80 7.54 -12.48
N ARG A 166 4.22 7.21 -13.64
CA ARG A 166 3.17 6.18 -13.73
C ARG A 166 3.68 4.79 -13.33
N ALA A 167 4.91 4.43 -13.72
CA ALA A 167 5.51 3.16 -13.38
C ALA A 167 5.79 3.05 -11.87
N LEU A 168 6.40 4.09 -11.27
CA LEU A 168 6.68 4.16 -9.84
C LEU A 168 5.38 4.16 -9.00
N LEU A 169 4.39 4.95 -9.39
CA LEU A 169 3.09 4.97 -8.72
C LEU A 169 2.39 3.60 -8.80
N GLN A 170 2.47 2.93 -9.95
CA GLN A 170 1.91 1.59 -10.11
C GLN A 170 2.61 0.59 -9.19
N GLN A 171 3.94 0.65 -9.10
CA GLN A 171 4.73 -0.18 -8.21
C GLN A 171 4.43 0.12 -6.73
N TYR A 172 4.28 1.40 -6.39
CA TYR A 172 3.90 1.82 -5.04
C TYR A 172 2.51 1.28 -4.64
N LEU A 173 1.51 1.41 -5.53
CA LEU A 173 0.17 0.90 -5.29
C LEU A 173 0.11 -0.63 -5.16
N SER A 174 1.00 -1.37 -5.82
CA SER A 174 1.05 -2.83 -5.74
C SER A 174 1.48 -3.37 -4.38
N ARG A 175 2.03 -2.53 -3.50
CA ARG A 175 2.37 -2.90 -2.11
C ARG A 175 1.13 -3.15 -1.25
N PHE A 176 -0.02 -2.63 -1.67
CA PHE A 176 -1.29 -2.75 -0.95
C PHE A 176 -2.14 -3.86 -1.57
N ALA A 177 -2.05 -5.08 -1.03
CA ALA A 177 -2.63 -6.29 -1.61
C ALA A 177 -4.14 -6.18 -1.91
N ASP A 178 -4.88 -5.49 -1.03
CA ASP A 178 -6.33 -5.34 -1.14
C ASP A 178 -6.76 -4.10 -1.95
N LEU A 179 -5.79 -3.26 -2.37
CA LEU A 179 -6.05 -2.01 -3.09
C LEU A 179 -6.01 -2.22 -4.60
N ASN A 180 -7.10 -2.75 -5.16
CA ASN A 180 -7.27 -2.89 -6.60
C ASN A 180 -7.85 -1.60 -7.20
N VAL A 181 -6.98 -0.70 -7.68
CA VAL A 181 -7.38 0.58 -8.31
C VAL A 181 -7.76 0.37 -9.77
N THR A 182 -8.88 0.95 -10.20
CA THR A 182 -9.26 0.97 -11.62
C THR A 182 -8.34 1.90 -12.42
N ARG A 183 -8.48 1.88 -13.76
CA ARG A 183 -7.69 2.76 -14.63
C ARG A 183 -7.99 4.24 -14.36
N GLU A 184 -9.25 4.56 -14.18
CA GLU A 184 -9.75 5.91 -13.89
C GLU A 184 -9.25 6.39 -12.53
N GLN A 185 -9.37 5.57 -11.49
CA GLN A 185 -8.85 5.90 -10.15
C GLN A 185 -7.33 6.13 -10.17
N PHE A 186 -6.59 5.32 -10.93
CA PHE A 186 -5.15 5.52 -11.07
C PHE A 186 -4.82 6.86 -11.74
N GLN A 187 -5.54 7.23 -12.81
CA GLN A 187 -5.35 8.50 -13.49
C GLN A 187 -5.71 9.68 -12.57
N GLU A 188 -6.78 9.54 -11.79
CA GLU A 188 -7.19 10.53 -10.82
C GLU A 188 -6.13 10.74 -9.73
N ILE A 189 -5.62 9.65 -9.13
CA ILE A 189 -4.53 9.72 -8.15
C ILE A 189 -3.33 10.45 -8.75
N HIS A 190 -2.86 10.04 -9.93
CA HIS A 190 -1.72 10.68 -10.59
C HIS A 190 -1.97 12.17 -10.88
N HIS A 191 -3.18 12.55 -11.29
CA HIS A 191 -3.56 13.94 -11.49
C HIS A 191 -3.56 14.75 -10.18
N ILE A 192 -4.09 14.19 -9.10
CA ILE A 192 -4.09 14.81 -7.76
C ILE A 192 -2.66 15.07 -7.30
N LEU A 193 -1.76 14.12 -7.48
CA LEU A 193 -0.36 14.26 -7.10
C LEU A 193 0.32 15.41 -7.84
N LYS A 194 -0.07 15.72 -9.06
CA LYS A 194 0.49 16.83 -9.87
C LYS A 194 -0.13 18.18 -9.56
N THR A 195 -1.41 18.26 -9.24
CA THR A 195 -2.18 19.51 -9.29
C THR A 195 -2.60 20.07 -7.94
N LYS A 196 -2.82 19.22 -6.92
CA LYS A 196 -3.31 19.67 -5.62
C LYS A 196 -2.14 19.90 -4.67
N SER A 197 -2.22 20.93 -3.82
CA SER A 197 -1.20 21.19 -2.77
C SER A 197 -1.44 20.38 -1.51
N GLN A 198 -2.69 20.27 -1.10
CA GLN A 198 -3.15 19.42 0.00
C GLN A 198 -4.43 18.72 -0.43
N TYR A 199 -4.52 17.43 -0.21
CA TYR A 199 -5.68 16.66 -0.62
C TYR A 199 -5.81 15.37 0.21
N ARG A 200 -7.04 15.04 0.56
CA ARG A 200 -7.39 13.80 1.22
C ARG A 200 -8.56 13.16 0.48
N HIS A 201 -8.40 11.93 0.05
CA HIS A 201 -9.39 11.23 -0.76
C HIS A 201 -9.47 9.75 -0.37
N ASN A 202 -10.68 9.29 -0.16
CA ASN A 202 -10.93 7.86 0.04
C ASN A 202 -10.87 7.15 -1.31
N ILE A 203 -10.01 6.15 -1.42
CA ILE A 203 -9.84 5.39 -2.67
C ILE A 203 -10.84 4.22 -2.69
N LYS A 204 -10.54 3.14 -1.98
CA LYS A 204 -11.33 1.91 -1.94
C LYS A 204 -10.88 1.03 -0.77
N ASN A 205 -11.74 0.13 -0.30
CA ASN A 205 -11.42 -0.86 0.74
C ASN A 205 -10.83 -0.26 2.02
N GLY A 206 -11.28 0.95 2.39
CA GLY A 206 -10.79 1.64 3.57
C GLY A 206 -9.40 2.26 3.43
N TYR A 207 -8.88 2.39 2.21
CA TYR A 207 -7.67 3.14 1.93
C TYR A 207 -7.98 4.59 1.58
N GLU A 208 -7.11 5.49 2.00
CA GLU A 208 -7.13 6.90 1.64
C GLU A 208 -5.79 7.37 1.09
N LEU A 209 -5.84 8.30 0.15
CA LEU A 209 -4.71 9.09 -0.30
C LEU A 209 -4.65 10.35 0.54
N ILE A 210 -3.52 10.58 1.17
CA ILE A 210 -3.22 11.82 1.88
C ILE A 210 -2.07 12.48 1.14
N LYS A 211 -2.30 13.70 0.66
CA LYS A 211 -1.26 14.54 0.07
C LYS A 211 -1.09 15.79 0.90
N GLU A 212 0.11 16.04 1.37
CA GLU A 212 0.48 17.18 2.19
C GLU A 212 1.76 17.84 1.64
N TYR A 213 1.57 18.97 0.96
CA TYR A 213 2.65 19.75 0.34
C TYR A 213 3.58 18.90 -0.56
N GLN A 214 4.73 18.49 -0.05
CA GLN A 214 5.77 17.76 -0.78
C GLN A 214 5.75 16.26 -0.53
N HIS A 215 4.80 15.74 0.28
CA HIS A 215 4.67 14.33 0.55
C HIS A 215 3.28 13.81 0.24
N PHE A 216 3.20 12.55 -0.15
CA PHE A 216 1.94 11.83 -0.16
C PHE A 216 2.11 10.44 0.44
N GLN A 217 1.03 9.88 0.92
CA GLN A 217 0.98 8.51 1.39
C GLN A 217 -0.38 7.90 1.13
N ILE A 218 -0.40 6.58 1.00
CA ILE A 218 -1.62 5.80 0.97
C ILE A 218 -1.62 4.88 2.20
N GLY A 219 -2.72 4.92 2.95
CA GLY A 219 -2.86 4.13 4.17
C GLY A 219 -4.31 3.75 4.45
N LYS A 220 -4.51 2.81 5.35
CA LYS A 220 -5.87 2.50 5.83
C LYS A 220 -6.40 3.65 6.66
N ILE A 221 -7.68 3.98 6.43
CA ILE A 221 -8.40 4.97 7.22
C ILE A 221 -8.37 4.50 8.68
N ARG A 222 -7.68 5.24 9.53
CA ARG A 222 -7.77 5.02 10.97
C ARG A 222 -9.14 5.52 11.43
N PRO A 223 -9.91 4.73 12.20
CA PRO A 223 -11.12 5.25 12.82
C PRO A 223 -10.72 6.50 13.60
N LYS A 224 -11.49 7.57 13.43
CA LYS A 224 -11.31 8.76 14.26
C LYS A 224 -11.53 8.30 15.69
N SER A 225 -10.50 8.30 16.51
CA SER A 225 -10.68 8.26 17.94
C SER A 225 -11.43 9.55 18.29
N ASP A 226 -12.69 9.42 18.72
CA ASP A 226 -13.48 10.52 19.29
C ASP A 226 -12.99 10.86 20.72
N GLU A 227 -11.72 10.70 20.98
CA GLU A 227 -11.12 11.23 22.17
C GLU A 227 -11.13 12.76 22.04
N LYS A 228 -12.16 13.36 22.60
CA LYS A 228 -12.12 14.75 23.04
C LYS A 228 -10.92 14.83 23.97
N SER A 229 -9.79 15.32 23.46
CA SER A 229 -8.65 15.62 24.31
C SER A 229 -9.12 16.61 25.36
N SER A 230 -9.23 16.11 26.57
CA SER A 230 -9.55 16.95 27.74
C SER A 230 -8.40 17.93 27.95
N GLU A 231 -8.73 19.20 28.18
CA GLU A 231 -7.75 20.18 28.64
C GLU A 231 -7.10 19.67 29.94
N CYS A 232 -5.77 19.80 30.02
CA CYS A 232 -5.02 19.42 31.20
C CYS A 232 -4.51 20.66 31.90
N VAL A 233 -4.80 20.80 33.20
CA VAL A 233 -4.34 21.91 34.05
C VAL A 233 -3.09 21.48 34.78
N LEU A 234 -2.01 22.22 34.60
CA LEU A 234 -0.73 22.00 35.27
C LEU A 234 -0.45 23.10 36.29
N ASN A 235 -0.45 22.73 37.57
CA ASN A 235 -0.17 23.64 38.66
C ASN A 235 1.33 23.79 38.93
N TYR A 236 1.72 24.91 39.55
CA TYR A 236 3.09 25.15 39.97
C TYR A 236 3.60 24.04 40.91
N GLN A 237 4.87 23.66 40.75
CA GLN A 237 5.54 22.53 41.42
C GLN A 237 4.91 21.13 41.11
N ASN A 238 4.28 20.98 39.96
CA ASN A 238 3.76 19.73 39.51
C ASN A 238 4.35 19.29 38.15
N GLN A 239 4.17 18.01 37.87
CA GLN A 239 4.49 17.40 36.57
C GLN A 239 3.28 16.62 36.06
N VAL A 240 3.10 16.56 34.74
CA VAL A 240 2.03 15.80 34.13
C VAL A 240 2.50 15.20 32.78
N HIS A 241 2.07 14.00 32.50
CA HIS A 241 2.14 13.42 31.15
C HIS A 241 0.89 13.78 30.39
N TYR A 242 1.06 14.44 29.24
CA TYR A 242 -0.03 14.82 28.36
C TYR A 242 0.37 14.58 26.90
N GLU A 243 -0.41 13.79 26.17
CA GLU A 243 -0.19 13.47 24.75
C GLU A 243 1.24 13.00 24.41
N GLY A 244 1.82 12.18 25.29
CA GLY A 244 3.17 11.60 25.09
C GLY A 244 4.33 12.50 25.49
N PHE A 245 4.07 13.70 26.00
CA PHE A 245 5.09 14.62 26.52
C PHE A 245 5.02 14.73 28.03
N LEU A 246 6.18 14.89 28.69
CA LEU A 246 6.26 15.24 30.10
C LEU A 246 6.36 16.75 30.23
N PHE A 247 5.38 17.34 30.90
CA PHE A 247 5.37 18.75 31.26
C PHE A 247 5.71 18.93 32.72
N SER A 248 6.51 19.93 33.02
CA SER A 248 6.91 20.27 34.37
C SER A 248 6.82 21.77 34.61
N PHE A 249 6.16 22.17 35.66
CA PHE A 249 6.01 23.57 36.03
C PHE A 249 6.65 23.85 37.41
N GLY A 250 7.77 24.57 37.39
CA GLY A 250 8.52 24.91 38.59
C GLY A 250 9.49 23.82 39.10
N ILE A 251 9.52 22.64 38.47
CA ILE A 251 10.48 21.58 38.78
C ILE A 251 11.40 21.41 37.55
N PRO A 252 12.72 21.55 37.68
CA PRO A 252 13.64 21.44 36.55
C PRO A 252 13.65 20.02 35.97
N LEU A 253 13.51 19.91 34.64
CA LEU A 253 13.75 18.68 33.90
C LEU A 253 15.18 18.67 33.35
N LYS A 254 15.80 17.48 33.37
CA LYS A 254 17.13 17.25 32.76
C LYS A 254 16.97 16.34 31.54
N GLY A 255 17.56 16.70 30.42
CA GLY A 255 17.54 15.92 29.19
C GLY A 255 17.96 16.74 27.96
N GLU A 256 18.33 16.06 26.89
CA GLU A 256 18.79 16.72 25.66
C GLU A 256 17.64 17.39 24.86
N ASN A 257 16.39 16.96 25.06
CA ASN A 257 15.21 17.46 24.34
C ASN A 257 14.25 18.25 25.24
N VAL A 258 14.78 19.07 26.16
CA VAL A 258 13.96 19.88 27.06
C VAL A 258 13.82 21.29 26.51
N GLN A 259 12.58 21.69 26.20
CA GLN A 259 12.25 23.07 25.85
C GLN A 259 11.82 23.82 27.11
N GLN A 260 12.43 24.98 27.39
CA GLN A 260 12.05 25.84 28.49
C GLN A 260 11.26 27.04 27.98
N ILE A 261 10.21 27.40 28.71
CA ILE A 261 9.40 28.59 28.43
C ILE A 261 9.29 29.43 29.71
N ASN A 262 9.31 30.77 29.58
CA ASN A 262 9.13 31.69 30.67
C ASN A 262 7.65 31.99 30.86
N VAL A 263 7.09 31.62 32.00
CA VAL A 263 5.69 31.81 32.37
C VAL A 263 5.57 32.32 33.80
N SER A 264 4.45 32.95 34.16
CA SER A 264 4.19 33.38 35.52
C SER A 264 4.00 32.18 36.47
N ARG A 265 4.46 32.27 37.73
CA ARG A 265 4.24 31.24 38.74
C ARG A 265 2.91 31.37 39.46
N GLU A 266 2.19 32.45 39.23
CA GLU A 266 0.97 32.80 39.98
C GLU A 266 -0.28 32.04 39.54
N THR A 267 -0.25 31.48 38.34
CA THR A 267 -1.43 30.81 37.76
C THR A 267 -1.01 29.53 37.08
N SER A 268 -1.93 28.54 37.08
CA SER A 268 -1.76 27.25 36.41
C SER A 268 -1.60 27.42 34.89
N LEU A 269 -0.92 26.46 34.26
CA LEU A 269 -0.85 26.33 32.82
C LEU A 269 -1.99 25.45 32.34
N ILE A 270 -2.53 25.78 31.16
CA ILE A 270 -3.51 24.95 30.47
C ILE A 270 -2.82 24.31 29.25
N LEU A 271 -2.82 22.98 29.22
CA LEU A 271 -2.35 22.18 28.08
C LEU A 271 -3.57 21.71 27.31
N ARG A 272 -3.67 22.08 26.04
CA ARG A 272 -4.82 21.73 25.21
C ARG A 272 -4.46 21.66 23.73
N HIS A 273 -5.34 21.10 22.94
CA HIS A 273 -5.24 21.22 21.48
C HIS A 273 -5.72 22.59 21.00
N ARG A 274 -5.32 22.88 19.76
CA ARG A 274 -5.68 24.14 19.09
C ARG A 274 -7.18 24.33 18.95
N GLN A 275 -7.66 25.52 19.25
CA GLN A 275 -9.04 25.94 19.04
C GLN A 275 -9.17 27.01 17.95
N PRO A 276 -10.38 27.18 17.34
CA PRO A 276 -10.65 28.28 16.44
C PRO A 276 -10.47 29.62 17.16
N GLY A 277 -9.70 30.52 16.57
CA GLY A 277 -9.46 31.85 17.17
C GLY A 277 -8.09 32.01 17.83
N ASP A 278 -7.38 30.91 18.12
CA ASP A 278 -6.05 30.94 18.74
C ASP A 278 -5.06 31.83 17.99
N TYR A 279 -4.31 32.62 18.73
CA TYR A 279 -3.26 33.49 18.21
C TYR A 279 -2.04 33.52 19.12
N LEU A 280 -0.86 33.69 18.53
CA LEU A 280 0.41 33.98 19.20
C LEU A 280 0.78 35.43 19.06
N ILE A 281 1.51 35.96 20.01
CA ILE A 281 2.14 37.28 19.90
C ILE A 281 3.60 37.04 19.49
N ILE A 282 3.96 37.51 18.28
CA ILE A 282 5.31 37.38 17.72
C ILE A 282 5.77 38.82 17.40
N ASN A 283 6.89 39.27 17.98
CA ASN A 283 7.42 40.61 17.81
C ASN A 283 6.38 41.71 18.07
N GLY A 284 5.54 41.56 19.08
CA GLY A 284 4.48 42.49 19.43
C GLY A 284 3.21 42.43 18.55
N HIS A 285 3.15 41.57 17.53
CA HIS A 285 2.01 41.47 16.63
C HIS A 285 1.22 40.16 16.84
N ARG A 286 -0.11 40.22 16.78
CA ARG A 286 -0.98 39.05 16.86
C ARG A 286 -0.94 38.27 15.54
N LYS A 287 -0.51 37.03 15.59
CA LYS A 287 -0.56 36.10 14.43
C LYS A 287 -1.46 34.89 14.76
N LYS A 288 -2.50 34.63 13.95
CA LYS A 288 -3.39 33.49 14.13
C LYS A 288 -2.60 32.22 13.96
N VAL A 289 -2.74 31.26 14.90
CA VAL A 289 -2.08 29.94 14.88
C VAL A 289 -2.37 29.20 13.58
N ARG A 290 -3.62 29.28 13.07
CA ARG A 290 -3.96 28.70 11.76
C ARG A 290 -3.09 29.26 10.63
N ARG A 291 -2.82 30.58 10.61
CA ARG A 291 -2.00 31.21 9.58
C ARG A 291 -0.55 30.80 9.72
N LEU A 292 -0.05 30.78 10.95
CA LEU A 292 1.30 30.31 11.26
C LEU A 292 1.54 28.89 10.73
N PHE A 293 0.62 27.95 10.98
CA PHE A 293 0.72 26.59 10.48
C PHE A 293 0.70 26.47 8.95
N ILE A 294 -0.01 27.38 8.27
CA ILE A 294 -0.02 27.44 6.81
C ILE A 294 1.32 27.96 6.29
N ASP A 295 1.81 29.07 6.87
CA ASP A 295 3.05 29.71 6.47
C ASP A 295 4.26 28.77 6.66
N LEU A 296 4.28 28.01 7.75
CA LEU A 296 5.30 27.00 8.08
C LEU A 296 5.07 25.64 7.38
N LYS A 297 4.04 25.53 6.55
CA LYS A 297 3.68 24.31 5.83
C LYS A 297 3.52 23.08 6.75
N ILE A 298 3.06 23.26 7.99
CA ILE A 298 2.85 22.17 8.94
C ILE A 298 1.77 21.23 8.39
N PRO A 299 2.00 19.90 8.34
CA PRO A 299 1.01 18.91 7.91
C PRO A 299 -0.28 18.93 8.74
N ALA A 300 -1.42 18.61 8.13
CA ALA A 300 -2.73 18.72 8.77
C ALA A 300 -2.85 17.86 10.03
N GLU A 301 -2.24 16.67 10.04
CA GLU A 301 -2.20 15.77 11.19
C GLU A 301 -1.38 16.37 12.34
N LYS A 302 -0.19 16.88 12.07
CA LYS A 302 0.63 17.58 13.07
C LYS A 302 -0.07 18.80 13.63
N ARG A 303 -0.84 19.55 12.80
CA ARG A 303 -1.64 20.69 13.28
C ARG A 303 -2.74 20.27 14.25
N LYS A 304 -3.34 19.09 14.03
CA LYS A 304 -4.41 18.57 14.89
C LYS A 304 -3.85 18.11 16.25
N ASN A 305 -2.66 17.52 16.24
CA ASN A 305 -2.02 16.96 17.44
C ASN A 305 -1.11 17.98 18.16
N ALA A 306 -1.00 19.20 17.64
CA ALA A 306 -0.21 20.25 18.26
C ALA A 306 -0.77 20.64 19.63
N ILE A 307 0.08 20.62 20.65
CA ILE A 307 -0.28 20.99 22.03
C ILE A 307 0.02 22.45 22.25
N ILE A 308 -0.97 23.18 22.70
CA ILE A 308 -0.88 24.59 23.07
C ILE A 308 -0.64 24.67 24.59
N VAL A 309 0.36 25.46 24.97
CA VAL A 309 0.61 25.85 26.35
C VAL A 309 0.09 27.26 26.55
N GLU A 310 -0.96 27.39 27.35
CA GLU A 310 -1.69 28.64 27.58
C GLU A 310 -1.63 29.05 29.05
N GLN A 311 -1.55 30.37 29.28
CA GLN A 311 -1.70 30.99 30.58
C GLN A 311 -2.38 32.35 30.44
N PHE A 312 -3.35 32.71 31.25
CA PHE A 312 -4.12 33.96 31.19
C PHE A 312 -4.74 34.26 29.80
N GLY A 313 -5.17 33.20 29.06
CA GLY A 313 -5.69 33.37 27.70
C GLY A 313 -4.64 33.72 26.64
N GLN A 314 -3.37 33.73 27.01
CA GLN A 314 -2.24 33.93 26.10
C GLN A 314 -1.51 32.61 25.83
N ILE A 315 -1.18 32.35 24.57
CA ILE A 315 -0.41 31.18 24.16
C ILE A 315 1.08 31.49 24.29
N TYR A 316 1.79 30.67 25.06
CA TYR A 316 3.23 30.79 25.30
C TYR A 316 4.06 29.85 24.45
N SER A 317 3.52 28.69 24.10
CA SER A 317 4.22 27.72 23.25
C SER A 317 3.25 26.81 22.52
N ILE A 318 3.73 26.23 21.42
CA ILE A 318 3.05 25.17 20.65
C ILE A 318 4.03 24.02 20.48
N LEU A 319 3.71 22.85 21.01
CA LEU A 319 4.54 21.64 20.96
C LEU A 319 4.00 20.64 19.94
N GLY A 320 4.84 19.68 19.58
CA GLY A 320 4.51 18.67 18.56
C GLY A 320 4.69 19.14 17.12
N ILE A 321 5.28 20.34 16.94
CA ILE A 321 5.70 20.87 15.65
C ILE A 321 7.16 21.36 15.77
N GLU A 322 7.96 21.15 14.75
CA GLU A 322 9.31 21.71 14.68
C GLU A 322 9.20 23.19 14.39
N LEU A 323 9.47 24.02 15.39
CA LEU A 323 9.52 25.47 15.29
C LEU A 323 10.98 25.93 15.25
N SER A 324 11.79 25.37 14.36
CA SER A 324 13.23 25.68 14.26
C SER A 324 13.54 27.16 13.98
N ASP A 325 12.54 27.98 13.58
CA ASP A 325 12.74 29.36 13.11
C ASP A 325 11.94 30.41 13.90
N LEU A 326 11.33 30.07 15.02
CA LEU A 326 10.66 31.03 15.86
C LEU A 326 11.42 31.22 17.18
N SER A 327 12.35 32.17 17.20
CA SER A 327 12.77 32.81 18.45
C SER A 327 11.54 33.52 19.02
N ILE A 328 10.84 32.89 19.99
CA ILE A 328 9.74 33.49 20.76
C ILE A 328 10.34 34.21 21.95
#